data_d0148e5e68eaf880dd48db13f101c677
#
_entry.id   d0148e5e68eaf880dd48db13f101c677
#
_cell.length_a   1.000
_cell.length_b   1.000
_cell.length_c   1.000
_cell.angle_alpha   90.00
_cell.angle_beta   90.00
_cell.angle_gamma   90.00
#
_symmetry.space_group_name_H-M   'P 1'
#
loop_
_entity.id
_entity.type
_entity.pdbx_description
1 polymer ?
#
loop_
_entity_poly.entity_id
_entity_poly.type
_entity_poly.pdbx_seq_one_letter_code
_entity_poly.pdbx_strand_id
1 'polypeptide(L)'
;MAITGVCMLVAIAPAINQSWAQSRKDPLTDQQIEDVREAGDQPLQRIKLFVGYVDERAKEIHSLNTDARAQNREVRMHNLFDEFTRLSDDLQDNMDNFDQQHADLRKVLKEIVDKTGEWSTVLNEPKPSAQYDFGRKTALDANQSAHEAATQMLADEAKYFAEKKKEEKEEQKR
;
A
#
# COMPACT_ATOMS: atom_id res chain seq x y z
N MET A 1 -16.75 -65.41 42.72
CA MET A 1 -17.08 -63.96 42.61
C MET A 1 -16.00 -63.32 41.73
N ALA A 2 -16.34 -63.07 40.48
CA ALA A 2 -15.45 -62.45 39.50
C ALA A 2 -15.93 -61.04 39.27
N ILE A 3 -15.10 -60.05 39.50
CA ILE A 3 -15.38 -58.64 39.26
C ILE A 3 -14.67 -58.26 37.99
N THR A 4 -15.43 -58.07 36.92
CA THR A 4 -14.98 -57.63 35.61
C THR A 4 -14.93 -56.12 35.60
N GLY A 5 -13.70 -55.51 35.64
CA GLY A 5 -13.48 -54.08 35.48
C GLY A 5 -13.55 -53.65 33.99
N VAL A 6 -14.52 -52.84 33.66
CA VAL A 6 -14.62 -52.19 32.33
C VAL A 6 -13.79 -50.93 32.32
N CYS A 7 -12.64 -50.94 31.62
CA CYS A 7 -11.88 -49.74 31.32
C CYS A 7 -12.52 -48.96 30.18
N MET A 8 -13.08 -47.82 30.48
CA MET A 8 -13.60 -46.84 29.50
C MET A 8 -12.43 -45.98 28.99
N LEU A 9 -11.97 -46.26 27.81
CA LEU A 9 -11.01 -45.42 27.09
C LEU A 9 -11.72 -44.18 26.54
N VAL A 10 -11.51 -43.04 27.18
CA VAL A 10 -11.94 -41.75 26.66
C VAL A 10 -10.91 -41.29 25.60
N ALA A 11 -11.28 -41.40 24.34
CA ALA A 11 -10.49 -40.84 23.22
C ALA A 11 -10.67 -39.32 23.17
N ILE A 12 -9.66 -38.58 23.65
CA ILE A 12 -9.59 -37.12 23.45
C ILE A 12 -9.10 -36.87 22.05
N ALA A 13 -10.03 -36.54 21.13
CA ALA A 13 -9.68 -36.06 19.79
C ALA A 13 -9.10 -34.65 19.92
N PRO A 14 -7.88 -34.37 19.37
CA PRO A 14 -7.38 -33.02 19.29
C PRO A 14 -8.27 -32.22 18.32
N ALA A 15 -8.91 -31.17 18.81
CA ALA A 15 -9.56 -30.17 17.98
C ALA A 15 -8.48 -29.50 17.15
N ILE A 16 -8.32 -29.90 15.89
CA ILE A 16 -7.49 -29.22 14.92
C ILE A 16 -8.18 -27.89 14.64
N ASN A 17 -7.74 -26.83 15.29
CA ASN A 17 -8.06 -25.47 14.89
C ASN A 17 -7.46 -25.26 13.49
N GLN A 18 -8.25 -25.52 12.45
CA GLN A 18 -7.96 -25.05 11.12
C GLN A 18 -8.08 -23.53 11.15
N SER A 19 -6.94 -22.90 11.47
CA SER A 19 -6.74 -21.49 11.19
C SER A 19 -6.90 -21.31 9.69
N TRP A 20 -8.07 -20.85 9.28
CA TRP A 20 -8.32 -20.40 7.91
C TRP A 20 -7.49 -19.13 7.74
N ALA A 21 -6.22 -19.29 7.39
CA ALA A 21 -5.47 -18.23 6.74
C ALA A 21 -6.20 -17.96 5.42
N GLN A 22 -7.19 -17.07 5.42
CA GLN A 22 -7.71 -16.51 4.19
C GLN A 22 -6.49 -15.94 3.47
N SER A 23 -6.11 -16.60 2.38
CA SER A 23 -5.12 -16.05 1.45
C SER A 23 -5.67 -14.68 1.03
N ARG A 24 -5.11 -13.61 1.57
CA ARG A 24 -5.48 -12.26 1.18
C ARG A 24 -5.22 -12.17 -0.31
N LYS A 25 -6.25 -11.79 -1.05
CA LYS A 25 -6.15 -11.59 -2.50
C LYS A 25 -5.07 -10.52 -2.75
N ASP A 26 -4.27 -10.72 -3.80
CA ASP A 26 -3.33 -9.69 -4.24
C ASP A 26 -4.10 -8.39 -4.56
N PRO A 27 -3.64 -7.21 -4.12
CA PRO A 27 -4.29 -5.95 -4.43
C PRO A 27 -4.19 -5.59 -5.92
N LEU A 28 -3.22 -6.17 -6.62
CA LEU A 28 -3.05 -6.01 -8.05
C LEU A 28 -3.83 -7.08 -8.83
N THR A 29 -4.38 -6.69 -9.97
CA THR A 29 -4.90 -7.63 -10.97
C THR A 29 -3.76 -8.29 -11.74
N ASP A 30 -4.03 -9.42 -12.41
CA ASP A 30 -3.02 -10.10 -13.25
C ASP A 30 -2.41 -9.15 -14.30
N GLN A 31 -3.23 -8.27 -14.89
CA GLN A 31 -2.76 -7.28 -15.85
C GLN A 31 -1.86 -6.23 -15.18
N GLN A 32 -2.22 -5.73 -14.02
CA GLN A 32 -1.40 -4.76 -13.26
C GLN A 32 -0.05 -5.37 -12.83
N ILE A 33 -0.03 -6.66 -12.46
CA ILE A 33 1.21 -7.39 -12.18
C ILE A 33 2.11 -7.42 -13.43
N GLU A 34 1.54 -7.68 -14.60
CA GLU A 34 2.29 -7.70 -15.85
C GLU A 34 2.81 -6.31 -16.22
N ASP A 35 1.98 -5.26 -16.09
CA ASP A 35 2.39 -3.88 -16.33
C ASP A 35 3.56 -3.46 -15.43
N VAL A 36 3.55 -3.86 -14.14
CA VAL A 36 4.67 -3.63 -13.21
C VAL A 36 5.92 -4.39 -13.63
N ARG A 37 5.76 -5.63 -14.16
CA ARG A 37 6.87 -6.45 -14.66
C ARG A 37 7.47 -5.83 -15.93
N GLU A 38 6.65 -5.36 -16.87
CA GLU A 38 7.09 -4.71 -18.09
C GLU A 38 7.79 -3.37 -17.82
N ALA A 39 7.35 -2.63 -16.80
CA ALA A 39 8.04 -1.41 -16.36
C ALA A 39 9.47 -1.70 -15.88
N GLY A 40 9.74 -2.90 -15.33
CA GLY A 40 11.07 -3.38 -14.99
C GLY A 40 11.87 -2.37 -14.15
N ASP A 41 13.05 -2.01 -14.65
CA ASP A 41 13.97 -1.07 -14.01
C ASP A 41 13.79 0.38 -14.53
N GLN A 42 12.60 0.74 -15.01
CA GLN A 42 12.26 2.10 -15.42
C GLN A 42 11.63 2.86 -14.22
N PRO A 43 12.41 3.64 -13.42
CA PRO A 43 11.98 4.16 -12.13
C PRO A 43 10.68 4.98 -12.21
N LEU A 44 10.67 5.96 -13.12
CA LEU A 44 9.53 6.87 -13.26
C LEU A 44 8.26 6.17 -13.73
N GLN A 45 8.39 5.18 -14.62
CA GLN A 45 7.26 4.44 -15.14
C GLN A 45 6.67 3.54 -14.05
N ARG A 46 7.54 2.79 -13.35
CA ARG A 46 7.11 1.86 -12.31
C ARG A 46 6.45 2.57 -11.13
N ILE A 47 7.04 3.65 -10.64
CA ILE A 47 6.43 4.46 -9.57
C ILE A 47 5.08 5.03 -10.00
N LYS A 48 4.96 5.54 -11.23
CA LYS A 48 3.69 6.05 -11.75
C LYS A 48 2.58 5.01 -11.84
N LEU A 49 2.92 3.74 -12.14
CA LEU A 49 1.94 2.66 -12.09
C LEU A 49 1.38 2.52 -10.67
N PHE A 50 2.24 2.46 -9.65
CA PHE A 50 1.79 2.36 -8.26
C PHE A 50 0.98 3.59 -7.82
N VAL A 51 1.39 4.81 -8.18
CA VAL A 51 0.59 6.03 -7.94
C VAL A 51 -0.81 5.88 -8.55
N GLY A 52 -0.90 5.36 -9.78
CA GLY A 52 -2.17 5.10 -10.45
C GLY A 52 -3.03 4.08 -9.70
N TYR A 53 -2.45 2.98 -9.24
CA TYR A 53 -3.17 1.93 -8.53
C TYR A 53 -3.67 2.37 -7.15
N VAL A 54 -2.88 3.14 -6.40
CA VAL A 54 -3.34 3.78 -5.15
C VAL A 54 -4.49 4.75 -5.42
N ASP A 55 -4.37 5.58 -6.46
CA ASP A 55 -5.40 6.53 -6.87
C ASP A 55 -6.71 5.83 -7.30
N GLU A 56 -6.64 4.69 -7.97
CA GLU A 56 -7.79 3.84 -8.28
C GLU A 56 -8.50 3.38 -7.01
N ARG A 57 -7.79 2.91 -6.01
CA ARG A 57 -8.38 2.48 -4.73
C ARG A 57 -9.01 3.65 -3.97
N ALA A 58 -8.38 4.82 -3.96
CA ALA A 58 -8.97 6.02 -3.40
C ALA A 58 -10.30 6.38 -4.11
N LYS A 59 -10.34 6.35 -5.44
CA LYS A 59 -11.58 6.58 -6.22
C LYS A 59 -12.66 5.54 -5.92
N GLU A 60 -12.29 4.26 -5.74
CA GLU A 60 -13.24 3.20 -5.39
C GLU A 60 -13.80 3.41 -3.98
N ILE A 61 -12.98 3.84 -3.00
CA ILE A 61 -13.42 4.22 -1.64
C ILE A 61 -14.45 5.36 -1.72
N HIS A 62 -14.15 6.43 -2.46
CA HIS A 62 -15.05 7.55 -2.65
C HIS A 62 -16.38 7.11 -3.31
N SER A 63 -16.28 6.34 -4.39
CA SER A 63 -17.45 5.82 -5.12
C SER A 63 -18.32 4.95 -4.21
N LEU A 64 -17.72 4.04 -3.46
CA LEU A 64 -18.44 3.17 -2.52
C LEU A 64 -19.07 3.97 -1.37
N ASN A 65 -18.41 5.02 -0.89
CA ASN A 65 -18.91 5.90 0.17
C ASN A 65 -20.16 6.66 -0.28
N THR A 66 -20.21 7.09 -1.53
CA THR A 66 -21.31 7.91 -2.10
C THR A 66 -22.46 7.08 -2.65
N ASP A 67 -22.27 5.80 -2.99
CA ASP A 67 -23.32 4.92 -3.52
C ASP A 67 -24.30 4.49 -2.42
N ALA A 68 -25.46 5.13 -2.34
CA ALA A 68 -26.50 4.80 -1.36
C ALA A 68 -27.08 3.38 -1.50
N ARG A 69 -26.90 2.71 -2.65
CA ARG A 69 -27.43 1.37 -2.95
C ARG A 69 -26.39 0.26 -2.81
N ALA A 70 -25.15 0.59 -2.43
CA ALA A 70 -24.08 -0.39 -2.33
C ALA A 70 -24.42 -1.48 -1.32
N GLN A 71 -24.35 -2.73 -1.79
CA GLN A 71 -24.49 -3.92 -0.93
C GLN A 71 -23.14 -4.27 -0.30
N ASN A 72 -23.18 -4.87 0.89
CA ASN A 72 -21.99 -5.29 1.65
C ASN A 72 -20.95 -4.17 1.80
N ARG A 73 -21.42 -2.93 1.92
CA ARG A 73 -20.56 -1.72 1.93
C ARG A 73 -19.41 -1.83 2.93
N GLU A 74 -19.69 -2.27 4.16
CA GLU A 74 -18.68 -2.32 5.22
C GLU A 74 -17.56 -3.31 4.92
N VAL A 75 -17.91 -4.50 4.41
CA VAL A 75 -16.92 -5.51 4.00
C VAL A 75 -16.09 -5.03 2.82
N ARG A 76 -16.74 -4.43 1.82
CA ARG A 76 -16.05 -3.87 0.65
C ARG A 76 -15.14 -2.71 1.05
N MET A 77 -15.60 -1.84 1.95
CA MET A 77 -14.81 -0.72 2.46
C MET A 77 -13.57 -1.21 3.22
N HIS A 78 -13.74 -2.24 4.06
CA HIS A 78 -12.62 -2.87 4.74
C HIS A 78 -11.56 -3.39 3.76
N ASN A 79 -11.99 -4.09 2.72
CA ASN A 79 -11.07 -4.63 1.71
C ASN A 79 -10.35 -3.52 0.95
N LEU A 80 -11.06 -2.45 0.57
CA LEU A 80 -10.46 -1.30 -0.13
C LEU A 80 -9.42 -0.57 0.71
N PHE A 81 -9.63 -0.42 2.02
CA PHE A 81 -8.61 0.13 2.91
C PHE A 81 -7.39 -0.78 3.04
N ASP A 82 -7.57 -2.11 3.11
CA ASP A 82 -6.45 -3.07 3.12
C ASP A 82 -5.66 -3.01 1.81
N GLU A 83 -6.35 -2.99 0.65
CA GLU A 83 -5.73 -2.86 -0.67
C GLU A 83 -4.99 -1.52 -0.82
N PHE A 84 -5.59 -0.40 -0.40
CA PHE A 84 -4.95 0.92 -0.41
C PHE A 84 -3.66 0.92 0.40
N THR A 85 -3.70 0.37 1.62
CA THR A 85 -2.52 0.28 2.50
C THR A 85 -1.39 -0.46 1.80
N ARG A 86 -1.67 -1.67 1.31
CA ARG A 86 -0.66 -2.53 0.67
C ARG A 86 -0.05 -1.89 -0.58
N LEU A 87 -0.87 -1.24 -1.41
CA LEU A 87 -0.38 -0.52 -2.59
C LEU A 87 0.44 0.72 -2.22
N SER A 88 0.10 1.39 -1.10
CA SER A 88 0.90 2.51 -0.58
C SER A 88 2.25 2.04 -0.03
N ASP A 89 2.29 0.88 0.63
CA ASP A 89 3.53 0.26 1.09
C ASP A 89 4.41 -0.14 -0.11
N ASP A 90 3.82 -0.79 -1.13
CA ASP A 90 4.52 -1.14 -2.38
C ASP A 90 5.05 0.11 -3.11
N LEU A 91 4.29 1.20 -3.13
CA LEU A 91 4.73 2.49 -3.68
C LEU A 91 5.97 3.00 -2.94
N GLN A 92 5.95 2.98 -1.62
CA GLN A 92 7.07 3.42 -0.79
C GLN A 92 8.30 2.56 -1.00
N ASP A 93 8.17 1.24 -1.02
CA ASP A 93 9.27 0.31 -1.28
C ASP A 93 9.93 0.56 -2.64
N ASN A 94 9.13 0.88 -3.68
CA ASN A 94 9.67 1.24 -4.98
C ASN A 94 10.38 2.61 -4.98
N MET A 95 9.87 3.61 -4.26
CA MET A 95 10.55 4.90 -4.08
C MET A 95 11.91 4.70 -3.42
N ASP A 96 11.95 3.97 -2.29
CA ASP A 96 13.17 3.70 -1.53
C ASP A 96 14.22 2.96 -2.38
N ASN A 97 13.78 1.96 -3.14
CA ASN A 97 14.68 1.18 -4.00
C ASN A 97 15.32 2.04 -5.11
N PHE A 98 14.56 2.91 -5.75
CA PHE A 98 15.09 3.76 -6.82
C PHE A 98 15.86 4.98 -6.30
N ASP A 99 15.54 5.50 -5.10
CA ASP A 99 16.33 6.52 -4.43
C ASP A 99 17.74 6.01 -4.12
N GLN A 100 17.86 4.77 -3.60
CA GLN A 100 19.15 4.12 -3.36
C GLN A 100 19.99 3.95 -4.65
N GLN A 101 19.35 3.88 -5.80
CA GLN A 101 20.00 3.83 -7.12
C GLN A 101 20.30 5.22 -7.69
N HIS A 102 20.01 6.30 -6.96
CA HIS A 102 20.17 7.69 -7.38
C HIS A 102 19.41 8.03 -8.68
N ALA A 103 18.26 7.40 -8.89
CA ALA A 103 17.36 7.76 -9.98
C ALA A 103 16.77 9.15 -9.74
N ASP A 104 16.63 9.96 -10.79
CA ASP A 104 15.97 11.29 -10.65
C ASP A 104 14.45 11.13 -10.54
N LEU A 105 13.97 11.12 -9.31
CA LEU A 105 12.55 10.94 -8.98
C LEU A 105 11.80 12.25 -8.73
N ARG A 106 12.48 13.41 -8.75
CA ARG A 106 11.92 14.72 -8.33
C ARG A 106 10.55 15.03 -8.92
N LYS A 107 10.31 14.61 -10.17
CA LYS A 107 9.04 14.89 -10.84
C LYS A 107 7.90 14.05 -10.26
N VAL A 108 8.11 12.76 -10.05
CA VAL A 108 7.09 11.86 -9.54
C VAL A 108 6.91 12.03 -8.02
N LEU A 109 7.97 12.34 -7.28
CA LEU A 109 7.87 12.65 -5.85
C LEU A 109 6.95 13.85 -5.60
N LYS A 110 7.04 14.89 -6.44
CA LYS A 110 6.14 16.04 -6.37
C LYS A 110 4.69 15.66 -6.60
N GLU A 111 4.43 14.80 -7.59
CA GLU A 111 3.10 14.25 -7.86
C GLU A 111 2.56 13.44 -6.66
N ILE A 112 3.41 12.64 -6.01
CA ILE A 112 3.02 11.87 -4.82
C ILE A 112 2.65 12.79 -3.66
N VAL A 113 3.43 13.84 -3.39
CA VAL A 113 3.12 14.83 -2.34
C VAL A 113 1.75 15.46 -2.57
N ASP A 114 1.43 15.83 -3.81
CA ASP A 114 0.12 16.40 -4.14
C ASP A 114 -0.99 15.34 -3.97
N LYS A 115 -0.79 14.12 -4.47
CA LYS A 115 -1.77 13.02 -4.42
C LYS A 115 -2.07 12.55 -3.01
N THR A 116 -1.09 12.46 -2.13
CA THR A 116 -1.29 12.05 -0.73
C THR A 116 -2.23 13.01 0.02
N GLY A 117 -2.24 14.29 -0.31
CA GLY A 117 -3.22 15.26 0.20
C GLY A 117 -4.66 14.97 -0.27
N GLU A 118 -4.83 14.63 -1.56
CA GLU A 118 -6.11 14.24 -2.13
C GLU A 118 -6.60 12.92 -1.49
N TRP A 119 -5.75 11.91 -1.41
CA TRP A 119 -6.08 10.60 -0.82
C TRP A 119 -6.44 10.72 0.66
N SER A 120 -5.71 11.53 1.44
CA SER A 120 -6.05 11.79 2.84
C SER A 120 -7.49 12.31 2.99
N THR A 121 -7.92 13.20 2.10
CA THR A 121 -9.30 13.71 2.09
C THR A 121 -10.29 12.59 1.87
N VAL A 122 -10.08 11.75 0.86
CA VAL A 122 -10.96 10.63 0.52
C VAL A 122 -11.03 9.58 1.63
N LEU A 123 -9.89 9.22 2.23
CA LEU A 123 -9.83 8.24 3.34
C LEU A 123 -10.60 8.72 4.59
N ASN A 124 -10.78 10.02 4.75
CA ASN A 124 -11.54 10.60 5.86
C ASN A 124 -13.04 10.77 5.59
N GLU A 125 -13.51 10.61 4.35
CA GLU A 125 -14.95 10.75 4.00
C GLU A 125 -15.86 9.70 4.65
N PRO A 126 -15.49 8.39 4.71
CA PRO A 126 -16.37 7.37 5.26
C PRO A 126 -16.67 7.60 6.74
N LYS A 127 -17.95 7.46 7.10
CA LYS A 127 -18.36 7.57 8.51
C LYS A 127 -17.73 6.46 9.34
N PRO A 128 -17.44 6.71 10.63
CA PRO A 128 -16.89 5.68 11.52
C PRO A 128 -17.73 4.39 11.52
N SER A 129 -17.06 3.22 11.46
CA SER A 129 -17.65 1.90 11.58
C SER A 129 -16.67 0.93 12.21
N ALA A 130 -17.13 0.18 13.22
CA ALA A 130 -16.30 -0.81 13.89
C ALA A 130 -15.74 -1.89 12.94
N GLN A 131 -16.35 -2.08 11.76
CA GLN A 131 -15.94 -3.10 10.81
C GLN A 131 -14.70 -2.69 9.99
N TYR A 132 -14.47 -1.40 9.77
CA TYR A 132 -13.33 -0.93 8.95
C TYR A 132 -12.52 0.22 9.57
N ASP A 133 -12.86 0.73 10.76
CA ASP A 133 -12.12 1.86 11.36
C ASP A 133 -10.64 1.57 11.58
N PHE A 134 -10.31 0.32 11.93
CA PHE A 134 -8.91 -0.09 12.04
C PHE A 134 -8.21 -0.01 10.68
N GLY A 135 -8.79 -0.59 9.62
CA GLY A 135 -8.25 -0.53 8.26
C GLY A 135 -8.13 0.90 7.74
N ARG A 136 -9.14 1.75 8.01
CA ARG A 136 -9.10 3.18 7.65
C ARG A 136 -7.94 3.91 8.33
N LYS A 137 -7.72 3.67 9.62
CA LYS A 137 -6.59 4.27 10.34
C LYS A 137 -5.26 3.81 9.75
N THR A 138 -5.11 2.52 9.49
CA THR A 138 -3.89 1.97 8.86
C THR A 138 -3.65 2.57 7.48
N ALA A 139 -4.70 2.75 6.67
CA ALA A 139 -4.59 3.39 5.36
C ALA A 139 -4.17 4.88 5.48
N LEU A 140 -4.70 5.61 6.45
CA LEU A 140 -4.27 6.98 6.74
C LEU A 140 -2.81 7.05 7.20
N ASP A 141 -2.38 6.13 8.06
CA ASP A 141 -0.99 6.04 8.53
C ASP A 141 -0.04 5.71 7.36
N ALA A 142 -0.39 4.77 6.47
CA ALA A 142 0.38 4.45 5.27
C ALA A 142 0.46 5.64 4.30
N ASN A 143 -0.65 6.34 4.07
CA ASN A 143 -0.68 7.56 3.25
C ASN A 143 0.21 8.67 3.83
N GLN A 144 0.19 8.87 5.16
CA GLN A 144 1.05 9.84 5.82
C GLN A 144 2.52 9.46 5.68
N SER A 145 2.87 8.18 5.86
CA SER A 145 4.24 7.68 5.66
C SER A 145 4.74 7.93 4.24
N ALA A 146 3.92 7.64 3.23
CA ALA A 146 4.26 7.90 1.84
C ALA A 146 4.45 9.40 1.55
N HIS A 147 3.63 10.28 2.16
CA HIS A 147 3.77 11.73 2.06
C HIS A 147 5.10 12.22 2.64
N GLU A 148 5.43 11.77 3.86
CA GLU A 148 6.65 12.15 4.56
C GLU A 148 7.90 11.66 3.81
N ALA A 149 7.88 10.40 3.37
CA ALA A 149 8.97 9.83 2.58
C ALA A 149 9.19 10.60 1.27
N ALA A 150 8.13 10.85 0.48
CA ALA A 150 8.22 11.60 -0.76
C ALA A 150 8.71 13.05 -0.54
N THR A 151 8.26 13.71 0.53
CA THR A 151 8.70 15.07 0.87
C THR A 151 10.17 15.12 1.24
N GLN A 152 10.63 14.16 2.05
CA GLN A 152 12.04 14.07 2.46
C GLN A 152 12.94 13.76 1.27
N MET A 153 12.60 12.73 0.48
CA MET A 153 13.35 12.35 -0.73
C MET A 153 13.45 13.52 -1.71
N LEU A 154 12.34 14.26 -1.93
CA LEU A 154 12.33 15.40 -2.84
C LEU A 154 13.32 16.50 -2.38
N ALA A 155 13.44 16.75 -1.08
CA ALA A 155 14.37 17.71 -0.51
C ALA A 155 15.83 17.24 -0.65
N ASP A 156 16.10 15.96 -0.44
CA ASP A 156 17.45 15.38 -0.50
C ASP A 156 17.94 15.25 -1.95
N GLU A 157 17.10 14.80 -2.87
CA GLU A 157 17.42 14.80 -4.30
C GLU A 157 17.67 16.19 -4.86
N ALA A 158 16.91 17.21 -4.42
CA ALA A 158 17.13 18.58 -4.86
C ALA A 158 18.53 19.07 -4.49
N LYS A 159 19.06 18.70 -3.33
CA LYS A 159 20.42 19.01 -2.89
C LYS A 159 21.45 18.24 -3.71
N TYR A 160 21.28 16.91 -3.80
CA TYR A 160 22.19 16.02 -4.53
C TYR A 160 22.40 16.48 -5.98
N PHE A 161 21.31 16.71 -6.73
CA PHE A 161 21.42 17.16 -8.12
C PHE A 161 21.92 18.60 -8.27
N ALA A 162 21.73 19.46 -7.27
CA ALA A 162 22.31 20.80 -7.28
C ALA A 162 23.84 20.77 -7.07
N GLU A 163 24.35 19.89 -6.22
CA GLU A 163 25.77 19.68 -5.98
C GLU A 163 26.44 19.07 -7.21
N LYS A 164 25.89 17.99 -7.73
CA LYS A 164 26.38 17.33 -8.96
C LYS A 164 26.52 18.31 -10.13
N LYS A 165 25.52 19.18 -10.32
CA LYS A 165 25.57 20.21 -11.37
C LYS A 165 26.66 21.25 -11.14
N LYS A 166 27.07 21.52 -9.90
CA LYS A 166 28.21 22.43 -9.62
C LYS A 166 29.52 21.76 -9.97
N GLU A 167 29.70 20.49 -9.57
CA GLU A 167 30.90 19.70 -9.87
C GLU A 167 31.13 19.58 -11.38
N GLU A 168 30.11 19.23 -12.14
CA GLU A 168 30.18 19.15 -13.61
C GLU A 168 30.61 20.47 -14.25
N LYS A 169 30.13 21.62 -13.73
CA LYS A 169 30.53 22.94 -14.23
C LYS A 169 31.96 23.32 -13.87
N GLU A 170 32.47 22.84 -12.75
CA GLU A 170 33.86 23.09 -12.33
C GLU A 170 34.83 22.23 -13.18
N GLU A 171 34.46 20.98 -13.47
CA GLU A 171 35.24 20.11 -14.35
C GLU A 171 35.33 20.65 -15.78
N GLN A 172 34.22 21.19 -16.32
CA GLN A 172 34.21 21.81 -17.66
C GLN A 172 35.05 23.09 -17.79
N LYS A 173 35.44 23.73 -16.66
CA LYS A 173 36.26 24.92 -16.64
C LYS A 173 37.76 24.65 -16.48
N ARG A 174 38.15 23.40 -16.27
CA ARG A 174 39.54 22.94 -16.13
C ARG A 174 40.06 22.40 -17.45
#